data_eea6ab6945188dc2505b01a0955991c5
#
_entry.id   eea6ab6945188dc2505b01a0955991c5
#
_cell.length_a   1.000
_cell.length_b   1.000
_cell.length_c   1.000
_cell.angle_alpha   90.00
_cell.angle_beta   90.00
_cell.angle_gamma   90.00
#
_symmetry.space_group_name_H-M   'P 1'
#
loop_
_entity.id
_entity.type
_entity.pdbx_description
1 polymer ?
#
loop_
_entity_poly.entity_id
_entity_poly.type
_entity_poly.pdbx_seq_one_letter_code
_entity_poly.pdbx_strand_id
1 'polypeptide(L)'
;MLRGISLDIKSREFVTLLGPSGCGKTTTLRIIGGFEQPDSGDVFFEGKRLNDVPPYRREINTVFQRYALFPHLNVAENIAFGLHIKKMNAAEIKRKTREMLSLVGLSGFETRDVTSLSGGQQQRVAIARALVCEPRVLLLDEPLGALDLKLRKDMQIELKRIQQRTGITFIYVTHDQEEALTMSDRIVVMNHGVIQQVGSPTDIYNEPENAFVADFIGESNIIDGVMLEDRKVEFCGREFECVDSGFGTNTPVNVVIRPEDLRLVYAGDGLLQGVVESIVFKGVHYEMMVRTEHFTFTVHSTMAEPVGKTVGLTVIPFDIHIMHKSAEAEA
;
A
#
# COMPACT_ATOMS: atom_id res chain seq x y z
N MET A 1 1.14 17.59 9.16
CA MET A 1 1.39 18.69 8.19
C MET A 1 2.34 18.16 7.13
N LEU A 2 2.09 18.44 5.85
CA LEU A 2 2.97 18.02 4.76
C LEU A 2 4.28 18.83 4.77
N ARG A 3 5.40 18.20 4.39
CA ARG A 3 6.73 18.80 4.45
C ARG A 3 7.45 18.61 3.12
N GLY A 4 7.05 19.40 2.09
CA GLY A 4 7.73 19.42 0.80
C GLY A 4 7.59 18.10 0.02
N ILE A 5 6.35 17.71 -0.30
CA ILE A 5 6.07 16.53 -1.11
C ILE A 5 6.19 16.89 -2.59
N SER A 6 6.99 16.13 -3.33
CA SER A 6 7.04 16.15 -4.80
C SER A 6 6.72 14.75 -5.32
N LEU A 7 5.67 14.62 -6.13
CA LEU A 7 5.19 13.36 -6.65
C LEU A 7 4.62 13.56 -8.05
N ASP A 8 5.08 12.77 -9.00
CA ASP A 8 4.45 12.63 -10.31
C ASP A 8 3.61 11.35 -10.37
N ILE A 9 2.46 11.42 -11.03
CA ILE A 9 1.54 10.30 -11.21
C ILE A 9 1.27 10.13 -12.69
N LYS A 10 1.54 8.93 -13.20
CA LYS A 10 1.37 8.63 -14.63
C LYS A 10 -0.09 8.38 -14.98
N SER A 11 -0.46 8.63 -16.23
CA SER A 11 -1.79 8.30 -16.72
C SER A 11 -2.07 6.81 -16.67
N ARG A 12 -3.28 6.44 -16.26
CA ARG A 12 -3.76 5.05 -16.13
C ARG A 12 -3.05 4.23 -15.07
N GLU A 13 -2.36 4.87 -14.15
CA GLU A 13 -1.65 4.22 -13.05
C GLU A 13 -2.58 4.04 -11.84
N PHE A 14 -2.41 2.95 -11.12
CA PHE A 14 -2.97 2.75 -9.77
C PHE A 14 -1.89 3.08 -8.76
N VAL A 15 -1.95 4.27 -8.18
CA VAL A 15 -0.98 4.74 -7.16
C VAL A 15 -1.61 4.68 -5.79
N THR A 16 -0.91 4.07 -4.84
CA THR A 16 -1.33 4.04 -3.44
C THR A 16 -0.45 4.93 -2.57
N LEU A 17 -1.07 5.84 -1.83
CA LEU A 17 -0.45 6.55 -0.72
C LEU A 17 -0.62 5.70 0.54
N LEU A 18 0.48 5.13 1.03
CA LEU A 18 0.52 4.21 2.16
C LEU A 18 1.29 4.83 3.34
N GLY A 19 0.87 4.56 4.57
CA GLY A 19 1.56 5.04 5.76
C GLY A 19 0.69 5.02 7.00
N PRO A 20 1.25 5.28 8.19
CA PRO A 20 0.51 5.33 9.45
C PRO A 20 -0.52 6.45 9.49
N SER A 21 -1.43 6.38 10.46
CA SER A 21 -2.44 7.43 10.67
C SER A 21 -1.76 8.78 10.97
N GLY A 22 -2.27 9.85 10.33
CA GLY A 22 -1.75 11.20 10.55
C GLY A 22 -0.49 11.57 9.73
N CYS A 23 0.06 10.69 8.89
CA CYS A 23 1.25 10.99 8.09
C CYS A 23 1.02 11.92 6.89
N GLY A 24 -0.24 12.33 6.59
CA GLY A 24 -0.54 13.32 5.55
C GLY A 24 -1.22 12.79 4.29
N LYS A 25 -1.54 11.49 4.18
CA LYS A 25 -2.18 10.87 2.99
C LYS A 25 -3.48 11.55 2.56
N THR A 26 -4.45 11.63 3.47
CA THR A 26 -5.75 12.27 3.23
C THR A 26 -5.60 13.77 2.92
N THR A 27 -4.65 14.46 3.56
CA THR A 27 -4.35 15.87 3.25
C THR A 27 -3.83 16.00 1.81
N THR A 28 -2.90 15.14 1.40
CA THR A 28 -2.39 15.10 0.01
C THR A 28 -3.54 14.86 -0.98
N LEU A 29 -4.39 13.88 -0.69
CA LEU A 29 -5.56 13.59 -1.53
C LEU A 29 -6.53 14.76 -1.62
N ARG A 30 -6.79 15.48 -0.50
CA ARG A 30 -7.66 16.67 -0.47
C ARG A 30 -7.09 17.84 -1.25
N ILE A 31 -5.77 18.04 -1.22
CA ILE A 31 -5.09 19.05 -2.04
C ILE A 31 -5.23 18.73 -3.53
N ILE A 32 -5.01 17.47 -3.93
CA ILE A 32 -5.21 17.02 -5.31
C ILE A 32 -6.67 17.21 -5.73
N GLY A 33 -7.62 16.89 -4.87
CA GLY A 33 -9.06 17.07 -5.10
C GLY A 33 -9.53 18.53 -5.10
N GLY A 34 -8.71 19.45 -4.57
CA GLY A 34 -9.04 20.88 -4.45
C GLY A 34 -9.92 21.22 -3.27
N PHE A 35 -10.01 20.34 -2.28
CA PHE A 35 -10.74 20.58 -1.02
C PHE A 35 -9.88 21.33 0.00
N GLU A 36 -8.56 21.30 -0.16
CA GLU A 36 -7.59 22.06 0.62
C GLU A 36 -6.57 22.69 -0.32
N GLN A 37 -6.02 23.84 0.08
CA GLN A 37 -4.96 24.51 -0.65
C GLN A 37 -3.62 24.25 0.02
N PRO A 38 -2.53 24.02 -0.74
CA PRO A 38 -1.20 23.92 -0.16
C PRO A 38 -0.73 25.32 0.29
N ASP A 39 -0.01 25.38 1.40
CA ASP A 39 0.60 26.63 1.90
C ASP A 39 1.69 27.11 0.93
N SER A 40 2.35 26.17 0.24
CA SER A 40 3.37 26.45 -0.80
C SER A 40 3.42 25.31 -1.79
N GLY A 41 3.98 25.58 -2.97
CA GLY A 41 4.05 24.62 -4.08
C GLY A 41 2.79 24.60 -4.93
N ASP A 42 2.80 23.75 -5.95
CA ASP A 42 1.81 23.72 -6.99
C ASP A 42 1.35 22.30 -7.32
N VAL A 43 0.06 22.17 -7.64
CA VAL A 43 -0.54 20.96 -8.20
C VAL A 43 -0.76 21.17 -9.70
N PHE A 44 -0.24 20.26 -10.51
CA PHE A 44 -0.42 20.27 -11.95
C PHE A 44 -1.23 19.07 -12.43
N PHE A 45 -2.06 19.28 -13.43
CA PHE A 45 -2.74 18.23 -14.16
C PHE A 45 -2.58 18.48 -15.67
N GLU A 46 -1.94 17.55 -16.36
CA GLU A 46 -1.60 17.69 -17.80
C GLU A 46 -0.93 19.05 -18.12
N GLY A 47 0.01 19.46 -17.28
CA GLY A 47 0.74 20.73 -17.41
C GLY A 47 -0.04 21.99 -17.02
N LYS A 48 -1.30 21.87 -16.59
CA LYS A 48 -2.11 23.00 -16.11
C LYS A 48 -2.08 23.07 -14.59
N ARG A 49 -1.79 24.24 -14.05
CA ARG A 49 -1.84 24.50 -12.60
C ARG A 49 -3.27 24.43 -12.09
N LEU A 50 -3.49 23.65 -11.02
CA LEU A 50 -4.82 23.42 -10.44
C LEU A 50 -5.11 24.19 -9.16
N ASN A 51 -4.15 24.88 -8.53
CA ASN A 51 -4.33 25.49 -7.21
C ASN A 51 -5.59 26.36 -7.11
N ASP A 52 -5.85 27.17 -8.13
CA ASP A 52 -7.00 28.08 -8.18
C ASP A 52 -8.25 27.48 -8.85
N VAL A 53 -8.20 26.20 -9.24
CA VAL A 53 -9.32 25.50 -9.87
C VAL A 53 -10.16 24.83 -8.77
N PRO A 54 -11.45 25.23 -8.61
CA PRO A 54 -12.31 24.64 -7.61
C PRO A 54 -12.62 23.17 -7.91
N PRO A 55 -12.95 22.34 -6.89
CA PRO A 55 -13.14 20.88 -7.04
C PRO A 55 -14.10 20.49 -8.18
N TYR A 56 -15.22 21.18 -8.31
CA TYR A 56 -16.24 20.86 -9.30
C TYR A 56 -15.85 21.16 -10.77
N ARG A 57 -14.71 21.84 -11.00
CA ARG A 57 -14.13 22.10 -12.32
C ARG A 57 -12.93 21.23 -12.63
N ARG A 58 -12.46 20.45 -11.66
CA ARG A 58 -11.38 19.48 -11.90
C ARG A 58 -11.96 18.22 -12.56
N GLU A 59 -11.22 17.63 -13.48
CA GLU A 59 -11.57 16.32 -14.08
C GLU A 59 -11.23 15.17 -13.14
N ILE A 60 -11.45 15.36 -11.86
CA ILE A 60 -11.09 14.51 -10.73
C ILE A 60 -12.34 14.28 -9.90
N ASN A 61 -12.65 13.02 -9.60
CA ASN A 61 -13.74 12.67 -8.68
C ASN A 61 -13.18 11.98 -7.44
N THR A 62 -13.92 12.08 -6.33
CA THR A 62 -13.51 11.51 -5.04
C THR A 62 -14.58 10.58 -4.49
N VAL A 63 -14.15 9.41 -4.02
CA VAL A 63 -14.92 8.51 -3.17
C VAL A 63 -14.40 8.67 -1.74
N PHE A 64 -15.26 9.14 -0.84
CA PHE A 64 -14.93 9.36 0.56
C PHE A 64 -15.09 8.09 1.39
N GLN A 65 -14.40 8.00 2.51
CA GLN A 65 -14.40 6.87 3.43
C GLN A 65 -15.80 6.38 3.86
N ARG A 66 -16.76 7.28 4.03
CA ARG A 66 -18.17 6.97 4.38
C ARG A 66 -19.10 6.91 3.16
N TYR A 67 -18.55 6.73 1.95
CA TYR A 67 -19.25 6.65 0.66
C TYR A 67 -20.11 7.87 0.29
N ALA A 68 -20.62 8.63 1.25
CA ALA A 68 -21.44 9.84 1.10
C ALA A 68 -22.60 9.66 0.08
N LEU A 69 -23.29 8.52 0.12
CA LEU A 69 -24.48 8.28 -0.69
C LEU A 69 -25.63 9.17 -0.22
N PHE A 70 -26.49 9.56 -1.14
CA PHE A 70 -27.69 10.34 -0.85
C PHE A 70 -28.80 9.38 -0.37
N PRO A 71 -29.17 9.39 0.94
CA PRO A 71 -30.08 8.39 1.49
C PRO A 71 -31.53 8.51 1.01
N HIS A 72 -31.91 9.66 0.49
CA HIS A 72 -33.23 9.93 -0.08
C HIS A 72 -33.34 9.59 -1.57
N LEU A 73 -32.27 9.14 -2.20
CA LEU A 73 -32.23 8.72 -3.60
C LEU A 73 -31.99 7.20 -3.67
N ASN A 74 -32.63 6.55 -4.66
CA ASN A 74 -32.35 5.16 -4.97
C ASN A 74 -30.96 4.97 -5.62
N VAL A 75 -30.59 3.74 -5.92
CA VAL A 75 -29.30 3.39 -6.52
C VAL A 75 -29.07 4.11 -7.86
N ALA A 76 -30.05 4.04 -8.78
CA ALA A 76 -29.92 4.67 -10.09
C ALA A 76 -29.83 6.20 -9.99
N GLU A 77 -30.63 6.82 -9.13
CA GLU A 77 -30.62 8.25 -8.88
C GLU A 77 -29.29 8.71 -8.27
N ASN A 78 -28.71 7.95 -7.33
CA ASN A 78 -27.40 8.23 -6.78
C ASN A 78 -26.35 8.27 -7.89
N ILE A 79 -26.32 7.24 -8.75
CA ILE A 79 -25.35 7.17 -9.86
C ILE A 79 -25.59 8.30 -10.85
N ALA A 80 -26.84 8.54 -11.23
CA ALA A 80 -27.20 9.55 -12.22
C ALA A 80 -27.03 11.00 -11.77
N PHE A 81 -26.83 11.25 -10.46
CA PHE A 81 -26.84 12.58 -9.87
C PHE A 81 -25.93 13.59 -10.60
N GLY A 82 -24.68 13.21 -10.86
CA GLY A 82 -23.71 14.06 -11.57
C GLY A 82 -24.11 14.33 -13.02
N LEU A 83 -24.77 13.37 -13.69
CA LEU A 83 -25.25 13.54 -15.06
C LEU A 83 -26.44 14.52 -15.15
N HIS A 84 -27.30 14.52 -14.13
CA HIS A 84 -28.38 15.52 -14.02
C HIS A 84 -27.81 16.95 -13.86
N ILE A 85 -26.78 17.12 -13.03
CA ILE A 85 -26.08 18.42 -12.89
C ILE A 85 -25.49 18.88 -14.22
N LYS A 86 -24.93 17.94 -15.01
CA LYS A 86 -24.41 18.21 -16.37
C LYS A 86 -25.54 18.44 -17.39
N LYS A 87 -26.80 18.38 -17.01
CA LYS A 87 -27.99 18.57 -17.86
C LYS A 87 -28.02 17.66 -19.10
N MET A 88 -27.55 16.42 -18.94
CA MET A 88 -27.61 15.42 -20.00
C MET A 88 -29.05 14.99 -20.28
N ASN A 89 -29.33 14.49 -21.50
CA ASN A 89 -30.66 14.02 -21.83
C ASN A 89 -31.02 12.70 -21.11
N ALA A 90 -32.32 12.49 -20.85
CA ALA A 90 -32.80 11.36 -20.05
C ALA A 90 -32.43 9.98 -20.62
N ALA A 91 -32.39 9.83 -21.95
CA ALA A 91 -32.05 8.56 -22.59
C ALA A 91 -30.58 8.22 -22.36
N GLU A 92 -29.71 9.21 -22.46
CA GLU A 92 -28.26 9.06 -22.23
C GLU A 92 -27.96 8.80 -20.75
N ILE A 93 -28.62 9.50 -19.81
CA ILE A 93 -28.52 9.25 -18.37
C ILE A 93 -28.90 7.78 -18.09
N LYS A 94 -30.02 7.32 -18.59
CA LYS A 94 -30.49 5.91 -18.39
C LYS A 94 -29.47 4.91 -18.94
N ARG A 95 -28.91 5.15 -20.11
CA ARG A 95 -27.89 4.29 -20.73
C ARG A 95 -26.63 4.23 -19.87
N LYS A 96 -26.01 5.39 -19.55
CA LYS A 96 -24.78 5.46 -18.76
C LYS A 96 -24.95 4.87 -17.35
N THR A 97 -26.07 5.14 -16.69
CA THR A 97 -26.37 4.54 -15.37
C THR A 97 -26.42 3.02 -15.43
N ARG A 98 -27.06 2.45 -16.46
CA ARG A 98 -27.12 0.99 -16.63
C ARG A 98 -25.75 0.40 -16.93
N GLU A 99 -24.94 1.06 -17.75
CA GLU A 99 -23.57 0.65 -18.04
C GLU A 99 -22.71 0.64 -16.77
N MET A 100 -22.83 1.66 -15.92
CA MET A 100 -22.10 1.71 -14.65
C MET A 100 -22.58 0.63 -13.67
N LEU A 101 -23.87 0.38 -13.57
CA LEU A 101 -24.41 -0.72 -12.75
C LEU A 101 -23.87 -2.08 -13.20
N SER A 102 -23.80 -2.30 -14.51
CA SER A 102 -23.19 -3.51 -15.06
C SER A 102 -21.69 -3.60 -14.77
N LEU A 103 -20.98 -2.47 -14.86
CA LEU A 103 -19.54 -2.39 -14.58
C LEU A 103 -19.21 -2.83 -13.15
N VAL A 104 -20.02 -2.37 -12.17
CA VAL A 104 -19.82 -2.67 -10.74
C VAL A 104 -20.59 -3.89 -10.23
N GLY A 105 -21.19 -4.70 -11.14
CA GLY A 105 -21.89 -5.94 -10.78
C GLY A 105 -23.20 -5.74 -10.00
N LEU A 106 -23.89 -4.62 -10.22
CA LEU A 106 -25.16 -4.28 -9.54
C LEU A 106 -26.34 -4.16 -10.52
N SER A 107 -26.31 -4.85 -11.66
CA SER A 107 -27.46 -4.91 -12.58
C SER A 107 -28.71 -5.41 -11.87
N GLY A 108 -29.87 -4.74 -12.07
CA GLY A 108 -31.12 -5.05 -11.40
C GLY A 108 -31.30 -4.41 -10.02
N PHE A 109 -30.37 -3.55 -9.58
CA PHE A 109 -30.48 -2.84 -8.31
C PHE A 109 -30.99 -1.40 -8.48
N GLU A 110 -31.39 -0.99 -9.66
CA GLU A 110 -31.70 0.39 -10.05
C GLU A 110 -32.63 1.12 -9.06
N THR A 111 -33.70 0.44 -8.67
CA THR A 111 -34.76 1.02 -7.82
C THR A 111 -34.59 0.74 -6.33
N ARG A 112 -33.53 0.04 -5.92
CA ARG A 112 -33.30 -0.26 -4.51
C ARG A 112 -32.93 0.98 -3.72
N ASP A 113 -33.37 1.01 -2.48
CA ASP A 113 -32.92 2.01 -1.51
C ASP A 113 -31.46 1.75 -1.13
N VAL A 114 -30.64 2.78 -1.13
CA VAL A 114 -29.21 2.67 -0.78
C VAL A 114 -28.99 2.27 0.67
N THR A 115 -29.93 2.56 1.56
CA THR A 115 -29.85 2.19 2.99
C THR A 115 -30.08 0.69 3.21
N SER A 116 -30.71 -0.01 2.25
CA SER A 116 -30.93 -1.46 2.30
C SER A 116 -29.73 -2.27 1.82
N LEU A 117 -28.70 -1.62 1.29
CA LEU A 117 -27.54 -2.28 0.70
C LEU A 117 -26.50 -2.63 1.77
N SER A 118 -25.75 -3.73 1.51
CA SER A 118 -24.54 -4.04 2.29
C SER A 118 -23.45 -2.98 2.08
N GLY A 119 -22.49 -2.86 2.99
CA GLY A 119 -21.38 -1.91 2.88
C GLY A 119 -20.63 -1.98 1.55
N GLY A 120 -20.31 -3.19 1.06
CA GLY A 120 -19.67 -3.39 -0.24
C GLY A 120 -20.56 -2.99 -1.42
N GLN A 121 -21.88 -3.18 -1.33
CA GLN A 121 -22.81 -2.70 -2.35
C GLN A 121 -22.90 -1.17 -2.36
N GLN A 122 -22.95 -0.54 -1.17
CA GLN A 122 -22.94 0.91 -1.05
C GLN A 122 -21.65 1.51 -1.65
N GLN A 123 -20.52 0.89 -1.38
CA GLN A 123 -19.24 1.28 -1.96
C GLN A 123 -19.26 1.20 -3.49
N ARG A 124 -19.75 0.10 -4.07
CA ARG A 124 -19.87 -0.06 -5.52
C ARG A 124 -20.76 1.02 -6.13
N VAL A 125 -21.85 1.40 -5.48
CA VAL A 125 -22.70 2.53 -5.90
C VAL A 125 -21.93 3.84 -5.87
N ALA A 126 -21.14 4.09 -4.82
CA ALA A 126 -20.31 5.31 -4.72
C ALA A 126 -19.25 5.39 -5.82
N ILE A 127 -18.59 4.27 -6.12
CA ILE A 127 -17.63 4.15 -7.22
C ILE A 127 -18.33 4.39 -8.57
N ALA A 128 -19.47 3.75 -8.82
CA ALA A 128 -20.26 3.94 -10.04
C ALA A 128 -20.69 5.42 -10.22
N ARG A 129 -21.14 6.08 -9.14
CA ARG A 129 -21.46 7.51 -9.12
C ARG A 129 -20.26 8.38 -9.47
N ALA A 130 -19.08 8.04 -8.97
CA ALA A 130 -17.88 8.78 -9.28
C ALA A 130 -17.41 8.56 -10.72
N LEU A 131 -17.54 7.35 -11.24
CA LEU A 131 -17.10 6.96 -12.59
C LEU A 131 -18.05 7.42 -13.71
N VAL A 132 -19.35 7.51 -13.44
CA VAL A 132 -20.36 7.83 -14.47
C VAL A 132 -20.14 9.17 -15.18
N CYS A 133 -19.45 10.08 -14.49
CA CYS A 133 -19.05 11.39 -15.03
C CYS A 133 -17.79 11.34 -15.89
N GLU A 134 -17.19 10.16 -16.06
CA GLU A 134 -15.98 9.91 -16.86
C GLU A 134 -14.80 10.81 -16.43
N PRO A 135 -14.40 10.76 -15.13
CA PRO A 135 -13.26 11.54 -14.67
C PRO A 135 -11.95 10.98 -15.26
N ARG A 136 -10.91 11.80 -15.30
CA ARG A 136 -9.56 11.36 -15.67
C ARG A 136 -8.82 10.73 -14.49
N VAL A 137 -9.16 11.18 -13.29
CA VAL A 137 -8.56 10.69 -12.03
C VAL A 137 -9.67 10.37 -11.04
N LEU A 138 -9.55 9.23 -10.35
CA LEU A 138 -10.40 8.84 -9.24
C LEU A 138 -9.58 8.82 -7.95
N LEU A 139 -9.99 9.62 -6.98
CA LEU A 139 -9.43 9.64 -5.63
C LEU A 139 -10.25 8.73 -4.72
N LEU A 140 -9.59 7.90 -3.95
CA LEU A 140 -10.20 6.92 -3.05
C LEU A 140 -9.59 7.06 -1.65
N ASP A 141 -10.35 7.57 -0.70
CA ASP A 141 -9.91 7.82 0.67
C ASP A 141 -10.37 6.68 1.60
N GLU A 142 -9.48 5.73 1.90
CA GLU A 142 -9.71 4.52 2.72
C GLU A 142 -11.04 3.79 2.42
N PRO A 143 -11.36 3.50 1.16
CA PRO A 143 -12.70 3.04 0.81
C PRO A 143 -13.05 1.65 1.35
N LEU A 144 -12.05 0.81 1.67
CA LEU A 144 -12.25 -0.57 2.14
C LEU A 144 -12.23 -0.71 3.66
N GLY A 145 -11.89 0.34 4.41
CA GLY A 145 -11.67 0.28 5.85
C GLY A 145 -12.87 -0.17 6.69
N ALA A 146 -14.11 0.00 6.19
CA ALA A 146 -15.33 -0.39 6.88
C ALA A 146 -15.84 -1.81 6.54
N LEU A 147 -15.13 -2.55 5.69
CA LEU A 147 -15.53 -3.88 5.22
C LEU A 147 -14.89 -5.00 6.05
N ASP A 148 -15.62 -6.12 6.19
CA ASP A 148 -15.04 -7.36 6.71
C ASP A 148 -13.95 -7.92 5.78
N LEU A 149 -13.10 -8.80 6.30
CA LEU A 149 -11.92 -9.29 5.60
C LEU A 149 -12.24 -9.95 4.25
N LYS A 150 -13.28 -10.78 4.19
CA LYS A 150 -13.65 -11.49 2.95
C LYS A 150 -14.14 -10.52 1.89
N LEU A 151 -15.05 -9.64 2.27
CA LEU A 151 -15.61 -8.64 1.37
C LEU A 151 -14.55 -7.64 0.91
N ARG A 152 -13.58 -7.32 1.79
CA ARG A 152 -12.44 -6.46 1.46
C ARG A 152 -11.60 -7.08 0.34
N LYS A 153 -11.23 -8.36 0.44
CA LYS A 153 -10.48 -9.07 -0.61
C LYS A 153 -11.21 -9.13 -1.95
N ASP A 154 -12.50 -9.41 -1.93
CA ASP A 154 -13.32 -9.40 -3.14
C ASP A 154 -13.35 -7.99 -3.77
N MET A 155 -13.44 -6.94 -2.96
CA MET A 155 -13.45 -5.55 -3.44
C MET A 155 -12.09 -5.07 -3.95
N GLN A 156 -10.97 -5.53 -3.41
CA GLN A 156 -9.64 -5.26 -3.95
C GLN A 156 -9.52 -5.73 -5.40
N ILE A 157 -9.91 -6.98 -5.65
CA ILE A 157 -9.90 -7.57 -6.99
C ILE A 157 -10.81 -6.76 -7.94
N GLU A 158 -12.00 -6.40 -7.49
CA GLU A 158 -12.96 -5.65 -8.30
C GLU A 158 -12.49 -4.23 -8.61
N LEU A 159 -11.87 -3.51 -7.64
CA LEU A 159 -11.29 -2.19 -7.85
C LEU A 159 -10.18 -2.21 -8.91
N LYS A 160 -9.25 -3.17 -8.82
CA LYS A 160 -8.18 -3.32 -9.82
C LYS A 160 -8.76 -3.62 -11.20
N ARG A 161 -9.77 -4.50 -11.27
CA ARG A 161 -10.47 -4.81 -12.51
C ARG A 161 -11.18 -3.60 -13.11
N ILE A 162 -11.87 -2.80 -12.30
CA ILE A 162 -12.53 -1.56 -12.74
C ILE A 162 -11.49 -0.59 -13.30
N GLN A 163 -10.37 -0.37 -12.59
CA GLN A 163 -9.30 0.50 -13.05
C GLN A 163 -8.73 0.04 -14.41
N GLN A 164 -8.44 -1.24 -14.57
CA GLN A 164 -7.93 -1.80 -15.83
C GLN A 164 -8.94 -1.66 -16.98
N ARG A 165 -10.24 -1.89 -16.73
CA ARG A 165 -11.30 -1.77 -17.75
C ARG A 165 -11.57 -0.33 -18.17
N THR A 166 -11.49 0.60 -17.23
CA THR A 166 -11.77 2.02 -17.50
C THR A 166 -10.56 2.79 -18.01
N GLY A 167 -9.35 2.32 -17.66
CA GLY A 167 -8.10 3.04 -17.96
C GLY A 167 -7.98 4.39 -17.27
N ILE A 168 -8.72 4.61 -16.19
CA ILE A 168 -8.68 5.85 -15.38
C ILE A 168 -7.51 5.75 -14.40
N THR A 169 -6.88 6.86 -14.06
CA THR A 169 -5.86 6.92 -13.02
C THR A 169 -6.51 6.86 -11.66
N PHE A 170 -6.06 5.95 -10.80
CA PHE A 170 -6.53 5.81 -9.42
C PHE A 170 -5.46 6.32 -8.45
N ILE A 171 -5.86 7.18 -7.52
CA ILE A 171 -5.05 7.57 -6.36
C ILE A 171 -5.77 7.05 -5.13
N TYR A 172 -5.17 6.07 -4.49
CA TYR A 172 -5.75 5.30 -3.41
C TYR A 172 -5.04 5.63 -2.10
N VAL A 173 -5.79 5.85 -1.03
CA VAL A 173 -5.23 6.06 0.31
C VAL A 173 -5.60 4.87 1.18
N THR A 174 -4.62 4.30 1.84
CA THR A 174 -4.81 3.25 2.84
C THR A 174 -3.72 3.27 3.90
N HIS A 175 -3.95 2.58 5.01
CA HIS A 175 -2.95 2.18 5.99
C HIS A 175 -2.72 0.66 5.98
N ASP A 176 -3.43 -0.07 5.13
CA ASP A 176 -3.33 -1.53 4.99
C ASP A 176 -2.28 -1.88 3.93
N GLN A 177 -1.27 -2.63 4.36
CA GLN A 177 -0.13 -3.03 3.53
C GLN A 177 -0.56 -4.03 2.45
N GLU A 178 -1.46 -4.99 2.79
CA GLU A 178 -1.96 -6.00 1.86
C GLU A 178 -2.70 -5.33 0.68
N GLU A 179 -3.51 -4.30 0.97
CA GLU A 179 -4.19 -3.51 -0.07
C GLU A 179 -3.19 -2.84 -1.02
N ALA A 180 -2.16 -2.18 -0.45
CA ALA A 180 -1.15 -1.48 -1.24
C ALA A 180 -0.34 -2.45 -2.11
N LEU A 181 0.13 -3.56 -1.54
CA LEU A 181 0.95 -4.55 -2.26
C LEU A 181 0.18 -5.27 -3.36
N THR A 182 -1.13 -5.52 -3.19
CA THR A 182 -1.93 -6.32 -4.14
C THR A 182 -2.53 -5.52 -5.28
N MET A 183 -2.87 -4.25 -5.07
CA MET A 183 -3.61 -3.46 -6.06
C MET A 183 -2.75 -2.46 -6.84
N SER A 184 -1.63 -2.00 -6.27
CA SER A 184 -0.90 -0.86 -6.82
C SER A 184 -0.02 -1.24 -8.00
N ASP A 185 0.14 -0.29 -8.91
CA ASP A 185 1.24 -0.30 -9.87
C ASP A 185 2.46 0.39 -9.25
N ARG A 186 2.20 1.37 -8.35
CA ARG A 186 3.23 2.08 -7.58
C ARG A 186 2.71 2.47 -6.20
N ILE A 187 3.56 2.32 -5.20
CA ILE A 187 3.30 2.68 -3.80
C ILE A 187 4.15 3.90 -3.43
N VAL A 188 3.54 4.83 -2.73
CA VAL A 188 4.18 6.00 -2.12
C VAL A 188 4.09 5.81 -0.61
N VAL A 189 5.18 5.42 0.02
CA VAL A 189 5.24 5.25 1.48
C VAL A 189 5.48 6.62 2.12
N MET A 190 4.58 7.00 3.02
CA MET A 190 4.61 8.30 3.70
C MET A 190 4.76 8.14 5.21
N ASN A 191 5.59 9.00 5.82
CA ASN A 191 5.70 9.11 7.26
C ASN A 191 5.97 10.57 7.67
N HIS A 192 5.38 11.04 8.77
CA HIS A 192 5.60 12.40 9.31
C HIS A 192 5.50 13.54 8.27
N GLY A 193 4.65 13.38 7.25
CA GLY A 193 4.42 14.41 6.22
C GLY A 193 5.46 14.45 5.10
N VAL A 194 6.34 13.47 5.02
CA VAL A 194 7.32 13.29 3.92
C VAL A 194 7.13 11.95 3.23
N ILE A 195 7.57 11.87 1.98
CA ILE A 195 7.67 10.60 1.25
C ILE A 195 8.95 9.91 1.71
N GLN A 196 8.83 8.65 2.13
CA GLN A 196 9.94 7.81 2.56
C GLN A 196 10.53 7.02 1.39
N GLN A 197 9.67 6.51 0.52
CA GLN A 197 10.06 5.75 -0.67
C GLN A 197 8.92 5.74 -1.69
N VAL A 198 9.25 5.65 -2.97
CA VAL A 198 8.31 5.46 -4.08
C VAL A 198 8.83 4.34 -4.98
N GLY A 199 8.05 3.29 -5.15
CA GLY A 199 8.47 2.14 -5.96
C GLY A 199 7.32 1.24 -6.36
N SER A 200 7.60 0.19 -7.13
CA SER A 200 6.65 -0.90 -7.34
C SER A 200 6.41 -1.66 -6.02
N PRO A 201 5.31 -2.43 -5.90
CA PRO A 201 5.09 -3.27 -4.72
C PRO A 201 6.30 -4.17 -4.39
N THR A 202 6.93 -4.73 -5.41
CA THR A 202 8.10 -5.60 -5.25
C THR A 202 9.31 -4.84 -4.74
N ASP A 203 9.60 -3.64 -5.28
CA ASP A 203 10.73 -2.82 -4.84
C ASP A 203 10.56 -2.39 -3.38
N ILE A 204 9.35 -1.92 -3.02
CA ILE A 204 9.04 -1.47 -1.66
C ILE A 204 9.19 -2.61 -0.63
N TYR A 205 8.85 -3.86 -1.01
CA TYR A 205 8.94 -5.01 -0.13
C TYR A 205 10.37 -5.55 -0.03
N ASN A 206 11.05 -5.75 -1.18
CA ASN A 206 12.34 -6.42 -1.23
C ASN A 206 13.53 -5.46 -1.02
N GLU A 207 13.40 -4.21 -1.45
CA GLU A 207 14.47 -3.20 -1.45
C GLU A 207 14.04 -1.93 -0.68
N PRO A 208 13.71 -2.04 0.62
CA PRO A 208 13.34 -0.88 1.41
C PRO A 208 14.52 0.09 1.55
N GLU A 209 14.28 1.40 1.32
CA GLU A 209 15.33 2.43 1.40
C GLU A 209 15.78 2.75 2.84
N ASN A 210 14.93 2.44 3.83
CA ASN A 210 15.25 2.69 5.24
C ASN A 210 14.50 1.73 6.18
N ALA A 211 14.93 1.70 7.45
CA ALA A 211 14.38 0.82 8.48
C ALA A 211 12.87 1.02 8.70
N PHE A 212 12.38 2.26 8.59
CA PHE A 212 10.94 2.52 8.72
C PHE A 212 10.15 1.81 7.61
N VAL A 213 10.58 1.89 6.36
CA VAL A 213 9.89 1.21 5.25
C VAL A 213 9.95 -0.29 5.41
N ALA A 214 11.13 -0.84 5.79
CA ALA A 214 11.32 -2.27 6.03
C ALA A 214 10.34 -2.82 7.07
N ASP A 215 10.24 -2.17 8.23
CA ASP A 215 9.39 -2.56 9.35
C ASP A 215 7.90 -2.29 9.07
N PHE A 216 7.61 -1.17 8.40
CA PHE A 216 6.23 -0.77 8.14
C PHE A 216 5.56 -1.62 7.05
N ILE A 217 6.28 -2.15 6.06
CA ILE A 217 5.69 -2.92 4.93
C ILE A 217 5.51 -4.40 5.27
N GLY A 218 6.27 -4.93 6.19
CA GLY A 218 6.21 -6.32 6.60
C GLY A 218 7.17 -6.60 7.74
N GLU A 219 6.98 -7.71 8.41
CA GLU A 219 7.91 -8.13 9.45
C GLU A 219 9.32 -8.28 8.88
N SER A 220 10.33 -7.80 9.61
CA SER A 220 11.73 -7.80 9.16
C SER A 220 12.67 -8.06 10.31
N ASN A 221 13.71 -8.85 10.05
CA ASN A 221 14.88 -8.89 10.91
C ASN A 221 15.81 -7.75 10.45
N ILE A 222 15.92 -6.69 11.25
CA ILE A 222 16.81 -5.56 10.99
C ILE A 222 17.98 -5.66 11.95
N ILE A 223 19.17 -5.91 11.42
CA ILE A 223 20.36 -6.26 12.18
C ILE A 223 21.44 -5.23 11.92
N ASP A 224 22.14 -4.81 12.96
CA ASP A 224 23.35 -4.01 12.80
C ASP A 224 24.45 -4.81 12.11
N GLY A 225 25.05 -4.23 11.07
CA GLY A 225 26.11 -4.85 10.31
C GLY A 225 27.16 -3.84 9.85
N VAL A 226 28.21 -4.36 9.23
CA VAL A 226 29.28 -3.58 8.62
C VAL A 226 29.50 -4.10 7.20
N MET A 227 29.32 -3.23 6.22
CA MET A 227 29.70 -3.54 4.84
C MET A 227 31.22 -3.56 4.74
N LEU A 228 31.82 -4.73 4.58
CA LEU A 228 33.28 -4.89 4.54
C LEU A 228 33.83 -4.40 3.20
N GLU A 229 33.20 -4.79 2.13
CA GLU A 229 33.45 -4.40 0.73
C GLU A 229 32.18 -4.68 -0.09
N ASP A 230 32.17 -4.30 -1.35
CA ASP A 230 31.03 -4.59 -2.24
C ASP A 230 30.70 -6.08 -2.23
N ARG A 231 29.43 -6.42 -2.03
CA ARG A 231 28.89 -7.78 -1.95
C ARG A 231 29.34 -8.60 -0.76
N LYS A 232 29.88 -7.97 0.30
CA LYS A 232 30.32 -8.65 1.51
C LYS A 232 29.99 -7.84 2.77
N VAL A 233 29.18 -8.41 3.62
CA VAL A 233 28.71 -7.79 4.85
C VAL A 233 29.01 -8.66 6.08
N GLU A 234 29.36 -8.05 7.18
CA GLU A 234 29.49 -8.70 8.49
C GLU A 234 28.29 -8.34 9.37
N PHE A 235 27.65 -9.35 9.92
CA PHE A 235 26.65 -9.20 11.00
C PHE A 235 26.65 -10.45 11.90
N CYS A 236 26.21 -10.29 13.13
CA CYS A 236 26.24 -11.35 14.16
C CYS A 236 27.62 -12.03 14.28
N GLY A 237 28.71 -11.27 14.10
CA GLY A 237 30.09 -11.77 14.21
C GLY A 237 30.52 -12.72 13.09
N ARG A 238 29.82 -12.73 11.94
CA ARG A 238 30.15 -13.55 10.78
C ARG A 238 30.05 -12.75 9.48
N GLU A 239 30.86 -13.15 8.51
CA GLU A 239 30.87 -12.60 7.16
C GLU A 239 29.86 -13.36 6.28
N PHE A 240 29.10 -12.60 5.48
CA PHE A 240 28.11 -13.11 4.52
C PHE A 240 28.35 -12.47 3.17
N GLU A 241 28.11 -13.24 2.11
CA GLU A 241 27.96 -12.69 0.77
C GLU A 241 26.57 -12.05 0.64
N CYS A 242 26.47 -10.92 -0.07
CA CYS A 242 25.24 -10.27 -0.48
C CYS A 242 25.32 -9.81 -1.93
N VAL A 243 24.25 -9.26 -2.48
CA VAL A 243 24.24 -8.74 -3.86
C VAL A 243 24.46 -7.23 -3.93
N ASP A 244 24.34 -6.54 -2.83
CA ASP A 244 24.40 -5.07 -2.73
C ASP A 244 25.84 -4.55 -2.85
N SER A 245 25.95 -3.33 -3.41
CA SER A 245 27.23 -2.63 -3.64
C SER A 245 27.06 -1.11 -3.51
N GLY A 246 28.18 -0.38 -3.40
CA GLY A 246 28.15 1.08 -3.35
C GLY A 246 28.01 1.69 -1.94
N PHE A 247 28.08 0.86 -0.89
CA PHE A 247 28.00 1.31 0.51
C PHE A 247 29.36 1.77 1.09
N GLY A 248 30.47 1.54 0.34
CA GLY A 248 31.83 1.82 0.81
C GLY A 248 32.44 0.64 1.58
N THR A 249 33.66 0.84 2.09
CA THR A 249 34.42 -0.19 2.81
C THR A 249 34.37 0.08 4.30
N ASN A 250 34.13 -0.95 5.11
CA ASN A 250 34.00 -0.87 6.57
C ASN A 250 32.97 0.15 7.04
N THR A 251 31.83 0.23 6.30
CA THR A 251 30.77 1.19 6.58
C THR A 251 29.67 0.55 7.42
N PRO A 252 29.26 1.16 8.55
CA PRO A 252 28.11 0.70 9.33
C PRO A 252 26.82 0.75 8.50
N VAL A 253 26.06 -0.36 8.49
CA VAL A 253 24.85 -0.54 7.71
C VAL A 253 23.77 -1.23 8.55
N ASN A 254 22.52 -1.18 8.10
CA ASN A 254 21.47 -2.06 8.55
C ASN A 254 21.31 -3.21 7.53
N VAL A 255 21.31 -4.43 8.02
CA VAL A 255 21.03 -5.64 7.25
C VAL A 255 19.58 -6.02 7.46
N VAL A 256 18.82 -6.18 6.39
CA VAL A 256 17.43 -6.60 6.43
C VAL A 256 17.30 -7.99 5.85
N ILE A 257 16.65 -8.88 6.60
CA ILE A 257 16.31 -10.24 6.15
C ILE A 257 14.85 -10.48 6.50
N ARG A 258 14.06 -10.87 5.50
CA ARG A 258 12.65 -11.22 5.74
C ARG A 258 12.55 -12.54 6.51
N PRO A 259 11.56 -12.69 7.41
CA PRO A 259 11.39 -13.92 8.19
C PRO A 259 11.21 -15.20 7.34
N GLU A 260 10.59 -15.09 6.18
CA GLU A 260 10.36 -16.18 5.23
C GLU A 260 11.61 -16.59 4.45
N ASP A 261 12.62 -15.73 4.37
CA ASP A 261 13.86 -15.97 3.64
C ASP A 261 14.90 -16.69 4.50
N LEU A 262 14.71 -16.69 5.83
CA LEU A 262 15.51 -17.45 6.75
C LEU A 262 15.10 -18.92 6.76
N ARG A 263 16.06 -19.82 6.53
CA ARG A 263 15.84 -21.25 6.52
C ARG A 263 16.45 -21.90 7.75
N LEU A 264 15.64 -22.75 8.39
CA LEU A 264 16.11 -23.60 9.48
C LEU A 264 16.76 -24.86 8.92
N VAL A 265 17.97 -25.15 9.41
CA VAL A 265 18.76 -26.33 9.06
C VAL A 265 19.26 -27.03 10.32
N TYR A 266 19.97 -28.17 10.18
CA TYR A 266 20.65 -28.76 11.33
C TYR A 266 21.69 -27.80 11.91
N ALA A 267 21.89 -27.83 13.23
CA ALA A 267 22.74 -26.86 13.92
C ALA A 267 24.17 -26.77 13.34
N GLY A 268 24.72 -27.91 12.85
CA GLY A 268 26.05 -27.94 12.24
C GLY A 268 26.14 -27.43 10.80
N ASP A 269 25.01 -27.29 10.11
CA ASP A 269 24.95 -26.90 8.69
C ASP A 269 24.59 -25.42 8.51
N GLY A 270 24.19 -24.72 9.61
CA GLY A 270 23.81 -23.32 9.57
C GLY A 270 25.00 -22.35 9.62
N LEU A 271 24.84 -21.21 8.97
CA LEU A 271 25.79 -20.09 9.07
C LEU A 271 25.78 -19.46 10.46
N LEU A 272 24.60 -19.39 11.09
CA LEU A 272 24.41 -19.00 12.48
C LEU A 272 23.75 -20.14 13.23
N GLN A 273 23.99 -20.22 14.54
CA GLN A 273 23.34 -21.19 15.43
C GLN A 273 22.48 -20.46 16.45
N GLY A 274 21.30 -20.98 16.73
CA GLY A 274 20.39 -20.41 17.71
C GLY A 274 19.50 -21.46 18.36
N VAL A 275 18.81 -21.05 19.41
CA VAL A 275 17.83 -21.88 20.14
C VAL A 275 16.44 -21.34 19.87
N VAL A 276 15.51 -22.21 19.51
CA VAL A 276 14.10 -21.84 19.34
C VAL A 276 13.51 -21.47 20.70
N GLU A 277 13.10 -20.21 20.86
CA GLU A 277 12.51 -19.69 22.11
C GLU A 277 10.99 -19.78 22.14
N SER A 278 10.36 -19.52 21.00
CA SER A 278 8.90 -19.58 20.88
C SER A 278 8.47 -20.05 19.51
N ILE A 279 7.24 -20.56 19.45
CA ILE A 279 6.58 -20.98 18.22
C ILE A 279 5.10 -20.64 18.30
N VAL A 280 4.60 -19.99 17.24
CA VAL A 280 3.19 -19.61 17.08
C VAL A 280 2.70 -20.04 15.71
N PHE A 281 1.58 -20.75 15.65
CA PHE A 281 0.96 -21.10 14.37
C PHE A 281 0.10 -19.94 13.87
N LYS A 282 0.43 -19.40 12.73
CA LYS A 282 -0.28 -18.27 12.05
C LYS A 282 -1.27 -18.72 10.97
N GLY A 283 -1.60 -19.99 10.89
CA GLY A 283 -2.53 -20.57 9.91
C GLY A 283 -1.84 -21.17 8.68
N VAL A 284 -0.99 -20.44 8.00
CA VAL A 284 -0.26 -20.90 6.79
C VAL A 284 1.20 -21.24 7.07
N HIS A 285 1.78 -20.68 8.13
CA HIS A 285 3.15 -20.92 8.57
C HIS A 285 3.24 -20.91 10.10
N TYR A 286 4.37 -21.34 10.61
CA TYR A 286 4.80 -21.13 12.00
C TYR A 286 5.74 -19.92 12.04
N GLU A 287 5.47 -19.00 12.95
CA GLU A 287 6.39 -17.95 13.36
C GLU A 287 7.20 -18.45 14.52
N MET A 288 8.50 -18.47 14.40
CA MET A 288 9.43 -18.92 15.42
C MET A 288 10.42 -17.83 15.77
N MET A 289 10.65 -17.61 17.06
CA MET A 289 11.74 -16.77 17.55
C MET A 289 12.95 -17.66 17.79
N VAL A 290 14.06 -17.37 17.13
CA VAL A 290 15.31 -18.12 17.24
C VAL A 290 16.39 -17.21 17.80
N ARG A 291 16.76 -17.42 19.05
CA ARG A 291 17.80 -16.64 19.73
C ARG A 291 19.19 -17.18 19.40
N THR A 292 20.00 -16.33 18.76
CA THR A 292 21.44 -16.54 18.59
C THR A 292 22.22 -15.81 19.70
N GLU A 293 23.55 -15.81 19.63
CA GLU A 293 24.39 -15.07 20.58
C GLU A 293 24.20 -13.54 20.47
N HIS A 294 23.93 -13.01 19.26
CA HIS A 294 23.94 -11.59 18.97
C HIS A 294 22.57 -11.00 18.66
N PHE A 295 21.61 -11.83 18.19
CA PHE A 295 20.31 -11.34 17.74
C PHE A 295 19.24 -12.42 17.88
N THR A 296 17.99 -12.00 18.10
CA THR A 296 16.84 -12.93 18.10
C THR A 296 16.10 -12.77 16.77
N PHE A 297 16.18 -13.80 15.94
CA PHE A 297 15.56 -13.80 14.61
C PHE A 297 14.11 -14.25 14.67
N THR A 298 13.23 -13.55 13.95
CA THR A 298 11.91 -14.05 13.58
C THR A 298 12.07 -14.89 12.30
N VAL A 299 11.51 -16.09 12.30
CA VAL A 299 11.58 -17.05 11.17
C VAL A 299 10.18 -17.52 10.83
N HIS A 300 9.79 -17.42 9.57
CA HIS A 300 8.55 -18.00 9.06
C HIS A 300 8.84 -19.30 8.31
N SER A 301 8.21 -20.40 8.74
CA SER A 301 8.42 -21.71 8.12
C SER A 301 7.13 -22.54 8.13
N THR A 302 6.92 -23.33 7.09
CA THR A 302 5.84 -24.31 7.05
C THR A 302 6.11 -25.54 7.94
N MET A 303 7.36 -25.71 8.41
CA MET A 303 7.77 -26.76 9.33
C MET A 303 8.08 -26.17 10.69
N ALA A 304 7.58 -26.81 11.74
CA ALA A 304 7.81 -26.43 13.13
C ALA A 304 9.07 -27.09 13.68
N GLU A 305 9.87 -26.33 14.43
CA GLU A 305 10.93 -26.86 15.26
C GLU A 305 10.60 -26.64 16.76
N PRO A 306 10.76 -27.64 17.62
CA PRO A 306 10.32 -27.54 19.02
C PRO A 306 11.13 -26.50 19.81
N VAL A 307 10.45 -25.84 20.74
CA VAL A 307 11.08 -24.91 21.70
C VAL A 307 12.20 -25.61 22.46
N GLY A 308 13.32 -24.92 22.62
CA GLY A 308 14.55 -25.45 23.27
C GLY A 308 15.49 -26.21 22.31
N LYS A 309 15.07 -26.49 21.07
CA LYS A 309 15.93 -27.16 20.09
C LYS A 309 16.97 -26.17 19.56
N THR A 310 18.22 -26.60 19.47
CA THR A 310 19.27 -25.88 18.76
C THR A 310 19.16 -26.14 17.26
N VAL A 311 19.12 -25.07 16.48
CA VAL A 311 18.97 -25.07 15.01
C VAL A 311 20.06 -24.25 14.37
N GLY A 312 20.34 -24.52 13.10
CA GLY A 312 21.13 -23.63 12.24
C GLY A 312 20.21 -22.71 11.45
N LEU A 313 20.67 -21.50 11.23
CA LEU A 313 20.03 -20.50 10.34
C LEU A 313 20.90 -20.31 9.10
N THR A 314 20.26 -20.28 7.94
CA THR A 314 20.93 -19.95 6.67
C THR A 314 20.04 -19.00 5.86
N VAL A 315 20.68 -18.18 5.06
CA VAL A 315 20.08 -17.23 4.12
C VAL A 315 20.93 -17.18 2.86
N ILE A 316 20.31 -17.01 1.71
CA ILE A 316 21.07 -16.88 0.46
C ILE A 316 21.47 -15.42 0.22
N PRO A 317 22.58 -15.14 -0.52
CA PRO A 317 23.08 -13.78 -0.74
C PRO A 317 22.06 -12.80 -1.33
N PHE A 318 21.13 -13.29 -2.13
CA PHE A 318 20.08 -12.47 -2.76
C PHE A 318 19.02 -11.97 -1.77
N ASP A 319 18.81 -12.69 -0.68
CA ASP A 319 17.79 -12.39 0.33
C ASP A 319 18.34 -11.52 1.49
N ILE A 320 19.60 -11.09 1.38
CA ILE A 320 20.25 -10.14 2.29
C ILE A 320 20.19 -8.77 1.65
N HIS A 321 19.39 -7.85 2.20
CA HIS A 321 19.30 -6.48 1.72
C HIS A 321 20.02 -5.51 2.66
N ILE A 322 20.79 -4.58 2.09
CA ILE A 322 21.61 -3.62 2.83
C ILE A 322 21.00 -2.22 2.75
N MET A 323 20.89 -1.57 3.90
CA MET A 323 20.42 -0.19 3.99
C MET A 323 21.44 0.69 4.70
N HIS A 324 21.52 1.98 4.32
CA HIS A 324 22.25 2.96 5.10
C HIS A 324 21.64 3.14 6.48
N LYS A 325 22.44 3.28 7.52
CA LYS A 325 21.95 3.67 8.83
C LYS A 325 21.37 5.08 8.75
N SER A 326 20.11 5.24 9.17
CA SER A 326 19.46 6.55 9.27
C SER A 326 20.15 7.37 10.37
N ALA A 327 20.46 8.63 10.11
CA ALA A 327 21.04 9.55 11.11
C ALA A 327 20.11 9.85 12.32
N GLU A 328 18.88 9.37 12.31
CA GLU A 328 17.89 9.59 13.38
C GLU A 328 17.92 8.54 14.51
N ALA A 329 18.81 7.55 14.46
CA ALA A 329 18.91 6.52 15.50
C ALA A 329 19.81 6.92 16.68
N GLU A 330 20.41 8.11 16.66
CA GLU A 330 21.33 8.61 17.70
C GLU A 330 20.77 9.81 18.52
N ALA A 331 19.46 10.08 18.50
CA ALA A 331 18.89 11.20 19.26
C ALA A 331 17.85 10.77 20.30
#